data_b914859c09f85d4738b59e4125014f7b
#
_entry.id   b914859c09f85d4738b59e4125014f7b
#
_cell.length_a   1.000
_cell.length_b   1.000
_cell.length_c   1.000
_cell.angle_alpha   90.00
_cell.angle_beta   90.00
_cell.angle_gamma   90.00
#
_symmetry.space_group_name_H-M   'P 1'
#
loop_
_entity.id
_entity.type
_entity.pdbx_description
1 polymer ?
#
loop_
_entity_poly.entity_id
_entity_poly.type
_entity_poly.pdbx_seq_one_letter_code
_entity_poly.pdbx_strand_id
1 'polypeptide(L)'
;LLSRRQRQMCIRDRYKYMATVIGGGICGIGGMYMSMVTTSGVWVHNCVSGYGWLAVALVIFATWSPARGMLVALVFGGLTIMRMYINIPGLPAQIYDMFPYIATILVLVITSMRRSKEHAQPKSCGLNYFREER
;
A
#
# COMPACT_ATOMS: atom_id res chain seq x y z
N LEU A 1 24.93 24.84 -20.35
CA LEU A 1 24.51 23.44 -20.28
C LEU A 1 24.65 22.85 -18.87
N LEU A 2 25.77 23.08 -18.19
CA LEU A 2 26.00 22.62 -16.82
C LEU A 2 25.00 23.22 -15.81
N SER A 3 24.74 24.53 -15.91
CA SER A 3 23.77 25.21 -15.03
C SER A 3 22.34 24.71 -15.18
N ARG A 4 21.90 24.36 -16.39
CA ARG A 4 20.58 23.77 -16.61
C ARG A 4 20.46 22.35 -16.03
N ARG A 5 21.49 21.52 -16.19
CA ARG A 5 21.52 20.17 -15.60
C ARG A 5 21.50 20.20 -14.07
N GLN A 6 22.29 21.08 -13.45
CA GLN A 6 22.29 21.26 -11.99
C GLN A 6 20.92 21.70 -11.46
N ARG A 7 20.24 22.64 -12.12
CA ARG A 7 18.88 23.07 -11.73
C ARG A 7 17.88 21.93 -11.84
N GLN A 8 17.95 21.13 -12.88
CA GLN A 8 17.05 19.96 -13.05
C GLN A 8 17.31 18.89 -11.97
N MET A 9 18.54 18.68 -11.55
CA MET A 9 18.88 17.78 -10.46
C MET A 9 18.29 18.27 -9.13
N CYS A 10 18.49 19.55 -8.79
CA CYS A 10 17.95 20.11 -7.54
C CYS A 10 16.41 20.07 -7.49
N ILE A 11 15.75 20.36 -8.61
CA ILE A 11 14.27 20.28 -8.71
C ILE A 11 13.81 18.85 -8.52
N ARG A 12 14.44 17.88 -9.17
CA ARG A 12 14.12 16.46 -9.04
C ARG A 12 14.26 15.95 -7.61
N ASP A 13 15.34 16.35 -6.95
CA ASP A 13 15.61 15.94 -5.56
C ASP A 13 14.56 16.52 -4.61
N ARG A 14 14.22 17.79 -4.77
CA ARG A 14 13.19 18.46 -3.97
C ARG A 14 11.84 17.74 -4.07
N TYR A 15 11.42 17.37 -5.28
CA TYR A 15 10.17 16.63 -5.47
C TYR A 15 10.20 15.23 -4.83
N LYS A 16 11.32 14.52 -4.92
CA LYS A 16 11.48 13.22 -4.29
C LYS A 16 11.38 13.30 -2.77
N TYR A 17 12.10 14.26 -2.16
CA TYR A 17 12.04 14.49 -0.71
C TYR A 17 10.63 14.88 -0.26
N MET A 18 9.98 15.79 -0.96
CA MET A 18 8.61 16.19 -0.64
C MET A 18 7.65 15.01 -0.71
N ALA A 19 7.72 14.21 -1.77
CA ALA A 19 6.87 13.03 -1.93
C ALA A 19 7.09 12.01 -0.79
N THR A 20 8.34 11.78 -0.40
CA THR A 20 8.68 10.87 0.70
C THR A 20 8.17 11.39 2.04
N VAL A 21 8.34 12.68 2.31
CA VAL A 21 7.86 13.31 3.57
C VAL A 21 6.33 13.28 3.65
N ILE A 22 5.65 13.63 2.56
CA ILE A 22 4.17 13.59 2.50
C ILE A 22 3.68 12.15 2.66
N GLY A 23 4.28 11.19 1.94
CA GLY A 23 3.94 9.78 2.04
C GLY A 23 4.15 9.22 3.45
N GLY A 24 5.29 9.55 4.08
CA GLY A 24 5.57 9.18 5.46
C GLY A 24 4.58 9.80 6.45
N GLY A 25 4.19 11.06 6.24
CA GLY A 25 3.16 11.72 7.05
C GLY A 25 1.81 11.02 6.97
N ILE A 26 1.36 10.67 5.78
CA ILE A 26 0.10 9.93 5.57
C ILE A 26 0.16 8.55 6.23
N CYS A 27 1.29 7.84 6.10
CA CYS A 27 1.49 6.56 6.80
C CYS A 27 1.45 6.73 8.33
N GLY A 28 2.03 7.81 8.86
CA GLY A 28 1.96 8.13 10.28
C GLY A 28 0.54 8.35 10.78
N ILE A 29 -0.28 9.07 10.02
CA ILE A 29 -1.70 9.27 10.33
C ILE A 29 -2.45 7.92 10.31
N GLY A 30 -2.15 7.06 9.33
CA GLY A 30 -2.70 5.71 9.27
C GLY A 30 -2.34 4.86 10.48
N GLY A 31 -1.09 4.91 10.93
CA GLY A 31 -0.64 4.23 12.15
C GLY A 31 -1.32 4.76 13.42
N MET A 32 -1.49 6.07 13.52
CA MET A 32 -2.23 6.71 14.61
C MET A 32 -3.69 6.25 14.63
N TYR A 33 -4.35 6.21 13.48
CA TYR A 33 -5.72 5.71 13.35
C TYR A 33 -5.85 4.27 13.82
N MET A 34 -4.93 3.39 13.40
CA MET A 34 -4.90 2.00 13.84
C MET A 34 -4.74 1.88 15.35
N SER A 35 -3.84 2.65 15.95
CA SER A 35 -3.62 2.64 17.40
C SER A 35 -4.82 3.16 18.18
N MET A 36 -5.48 4.22 17.71
CA MET A 36 -6.62 4.82 18.43
C MET A 36 -7.91 4.01 18.27
N VAL A 37 -8.22 3.56 17.07
CA VAL A 37 -9.50 2.93 16.74
C VAL A 37 -9.47 1.43 16.97
N THR A 38 -8.42 0.74 16.51
CA THR A 38 -8.36 -0.72 16.56
C THR A 38 -7.95 -1.24 17.93
N THR A 39 -7.02 -0.57 18.61
CA THR A 39 -6.52 -0.99 19.93
C THR A 39 -7.02 -0.11 21.07
N SER A 40 -7.96 0.81 20.82
CA SER A 40 -8.55 1.71 21.83
C SER A 40 -7.51 2.48 22.64
N GLY A 41 -6.41 2.88 22.02
CA GLY A 41 -5.31 3.60 22.67
C GLY A 41 -4.38 2.75 23.54
N VAL A 42 -4.59 1.44 23.59
CA VAL A 42 -3.72 0.53 24.34
C VAL A 42 -2.57 0.06 23.45
N TRP A 43 -1.36 0.08 23.97
CA TRP A 43 -0.20 -0.48 23.29
C TRP A 43 -0.31 -2.00 23.17
N VAL A 44 -0.45 -2.50 21.96
CA VAL A 44 -0.44 -3.94 21.66
C VAL A 44 0.75 -4.25 20.77
N HIS A 45 1.58 -5.19 21.19
CA HIS A 45 2.73 -5.62 20.41
C HIS A 45 2.27 -6.26 19.09
N ASN A 46 2.89 -5.88 17.98
CA ASN A 46 2.58 -6.38 16.63
C ASN A 46 1.16 -6.08 16.10
N CYS A 47 0.46 -5.08 16.62
CA CYS A 47 -0.89 -4.74 16.14
C CYS A 47 -0.97 -4.40 14.64
N VAL A 48 0.14 -3.99 14.02
CA VAL A 48 0.25 -3.63 12.59
C VAL A 48 0.99 -4.70 11.77
N SER A 49 1.35 -5.84 12.41
CA SER A 49 2.11 -6.90 11.75
C SER A 49 1.35 -7.46 10.54
N GLY A 50 2.02 -7.50 9.38
CA GLY A 50 1.44 -8.00 8.12
C GLY A 50 0.66 -6.97 7.31
N TYR A 51 0.07 -5.94 7.91
CA TYR A 51 -0.72 -4.94 7.18
C TYR A 51 0.13 -4.11 6.20
N GLY A 52 1.41 -3.89 6.50
CA GLY A 52 2.32 -3.21 5.59
C GLY A 52 2.51 -3.96 4.26
N TRP A 53 2.69 -5.27 4.32
CA TRP A 53 2.80 -6.10 3.13
C TRP A 53 1.49 -6.17 2.35
N LEU A 54 0.37 -6.22 3.06
CA LEU A 54 -0.95 -6.14 2.46
C LEU A 54 -1.14 -4.82 1.71
N ALA A 55 -0.74 -3.69 2.31
CA ALA A 55 -0.81 -2.39 1.67
C ALA A 55 0.03 -2.30 0.38
N VAL A 56 1.24 -2.85 0.39
CA VAL A 56 2.09 -2.92 -0.82
C VAL A 56 1.41 -3.76 -1.90
N ALA A 57 0.86 -4.93 -1.55
CA ALA A 57 0.12 -5.77 -2.47
C ALA A 57 -1.09 -5.03 -3.07
N LEU A 58 -1.83 -4.28 -2.25
CA LEU A 58 -2.97 -3.47 -2.70
C LEU A 58 -2.57 -2.36 -3.68
N VAL A 59 -1.41 -1.71 -3.48
CA VAL A 59 -0.89 -0.68 -4.41
C VAL A 59 -0.53 -1.31 -5.76
N ILE A 60 0.13 -2.48 -5.75
CA ILE A 60 0.44 -3.22 -6.98
C ILE A 60 -0.85 -3.61 -7.71
N PHE A 61 -1.85 -4.08 -6.95
CA PHE A 61 -3.18 -4.42 -7.46
C PHE A 61 -3.90 -3.23 -8.09
N ALA A 62 -3.87 -2.08 -7.45
CA ALA A 62 -4.45 -0.83 -7.94
C ALA A 62 -3.77 -0.32 -9.22
N THR A 63 -2.73 -1.03 -9.71
CA THR A 63 -1.98 -0.63 -10.90
C THR A 63 -1.52 0.82 -10.85
N TRP A 64 -1.03 1.25 -9.69
CA TRP A 64 -0.51 2.61 -9.43
C TRP A 64 -1.53 3.75 -9.69
N SER A 65 -2.82 3.42 -9.80
CA SER A 65 -3.89 4.40 -10.02
C SER A 65 -4.57 4.74 -8.69
N PRO A 66 -4.59 6.01 -8.26
CA PRO A 66 -5.20 6.41 -6.98
C PRO A 66 -6.69 6.05 -6.88
N ALA A 67 -7.45 6.27 -7.96
CA ALA A 67 -8.88 5.98 -7.97
C ALA A 67 -9.17 4.48 -7.80
N ARG A 68 -8.40 3.62 -8.46
CA ARG A 68 -8.50 2.16 -8.29
C ARG A 68 -8.05 1.74 -6.90
N GLY A 69 -7.01 2.39 -6.37
CA GLY A 69 -6.54 2.16 -5.00
C GLY A 69 -7.61 2.42 -3.96
N MET A 70 -8.39 3.48 -4.10
CA MET A 70 -9.51 3.78 -3.21
C MET A 70 -10.60 2.70 -3.27
N LEU A 71 -10.99 2.26 -4.47
CA LEU A 71 -11.96 1.18 -4.65
C LEU A 71 -11.47 -0.13 -4.01
N VAL A 72 -10.22 -0.50 -4.26
CA VAL A 72 -9.61 -1.71 -3.71
C VAL A 72 -9.54 -1.63 -2.19
N ALA A 73 -9.11 -0.51 -1.63
CA ALA A 73 -9.05 -0.30 -0.19
C ALA A 73 -10.45 -0.45 0.47
N LEU A 74 -11.50 0.03 -0.19
CA LEU A 74 -12.88 -0.10 0.29
C LEU A 74 -13.34 -1.56 0.29
N VAL A 75 -13.06 -2.30 -0.77
CA VAL A 75 -13.38 -3.74 -0.87
C VAL A 75 -12.64 -4.54 0.21
N PHE A 76 -11.34 -4.29 0.40
CA PHE A 76 -10.55 -4.99 1.41
C PHE A 76 -10.93 -4.61 2.83
N GLY A 77 -11.25 -3.34 3.08
CA GLY A 77 -11.81 -2.89 4.35
C GLY A 77 -13.12 -3.61 4.66
N GLY A 78 -14.00 -3.74 3.67
CA GLY A 78 -15.25 -4.52 3.80
C GLY A 78 -14.99 -5.98 4.12
N LEU A 79 -14.04 -6.63 3.44
CA LEU A 79 -13.66 -8.04 3.73
C LEU A 79 -13.12 -8.21 5.16
N THR A 80 -12.34 -7.25 5.64
CA THR A 80 -11.82 -7.29 7.01
C THR A 80 -12.93 -7.16 8.05
N ILE A 81 -13.91 -6.31 7.82
CA ILE A 81 -15.06 -6.11 8.72
C ILE A 81 -16.02 -7.30 8.66
N MET A 82 -16.10 -7.98 7.53
CA MET A 82 -17.00 -9.14 7.34
C MET A 82 -16.82 -10.22 8.42
N ARG A 83 -15.62 -10.38 8.94
CA ARG A 83 -15.31 -11.26 10.07
C ARG A 83 -16.16 -10.95 11.32
N MET A 84 -16.49 -9.68 11.56
CA MET A 84 -17.26 -9.29 12.75
C MET A 84 -18.74 -9.64 12.62
N TYR A 85 -19.25 -9.73 11.38
CA TYR A 85 -20.67 -9.96 11.11
C TYR A 85 -20.98 -11.43 10.78
N ILE A 86 -20.04 -12.14 10.20
CA ILE A 86 -20.24 -13.54 9.78
C ILE A 86 -19.50 -14.45 10.75
N ASN A 87 -20.23 -14.96 11.75
CA ASN A 87 -19.72 -15.97 12.67
C ASN A 87 -20.47 -17.28 12.41
N ILE A 88 -19.85 -18.18 11.64
CA ILE A 88 -20.40 -19.51 11.37
C ILE A 88 -19.94 -20.43 12.50
N PRO A 89 -20.88 -21.00 13.29
CA PRO A 89 -20.52 -21.93 14.36
C PRO A 89 -19.82 -23.16 13.76
N GLY A 90 -18.57 -23.41 14.22
CA GLY A 90 -17.75 -24.53 13.76
C GLY A 90 -16.50 -24.15 12.97
N LEU A 91 -16.34 -22.90 12.52
CA LEU A 91 -15.11 -22.43 11.88
C LEU A 91 -14.24 -21.63 12.86
N PRO A 92 -12.95 -21.97 13.01
CA PRO A 92 -12.05 -21.19 13.85
C PRO A 92 -11.85 -19.79 13.28
N ALA A 93 -11.74 -18.79 14.15
CA ALA A 93 -11.61 -17.36 13.79
C ALA A 93 -10.42 -17.07 12.84
N GLN A 94 -9.37 -17.88 12.92
CA GLN A 94 -8.18 -17.78 12.11
C GLN A 94 -8.44 -17.95 10.60
N ILE A 95 -9.46 -18.73 10.22
CA ILE A 95 -9.81 -18.93 8.81
C ILE A 95 -10.38 -17.63 8.22
N TYR A 96 -11.15 -16.87 8.99
CA TYR A 96 -11.67 -15.57 8.52
C TYR A 96 -10.53 -14.55 8.31
N ASP A 97 -9.49 -14.62 9.13
CA ASP A 97 -8.32 -13.75 8.97
C ASP A 97 -7.51 -14.06 7.69
N MET A 98 -7.64 -15.26 7.13
CA MET A 98 -6.99 -15.65 5.89
C MET A 98 -7.72 -15.13 4.64
N PHE A 99 -9.02 -14.81 4.71
CA PHE A 99 -9.81 -14.38 3.53
C PHE A 99 -9.20 -13.19 2.79
N PRO A 100 -8.80 -12.07 3.44
CA PRO A 100 -8.21 -10.96 2.73
C PRO A 100 -6.89 -11.33 2.03
N TYR A 101 -6.09 -12.22 2.61
CA TYR A 101 -4.83 -12.67 2.00
C TYR A 101 -5.08 -13.57 0.77
N ILE A 102 -6.04 -14.48 0.87
CA ILE A 102 -6.46 -15.33 -0.26
C ILE A 102 -7.00 -14.46 -1.38
N ALA A 103 -7.85 -13.47 -1.06
CA ALA A 103 -8.38 -12.54 -2.02
C ALA A 103 -7.27 -11.73 -2.70
N THR A 104 -6.24 -11.26 -1.97
CA THR A 104 -5.09 -10.56 -2.56
C THR A 104 -4.33 -11.44 -3.53
N ILE A 105 -4.04 -12.68 -3.16
CA ILE A 105 -3.30 -13.62 -4.02
C ILE A 105 -4.09 -13.88 -5.30
N LEU A 106 -5.38 -14.18 -5.18
CA LEU A 106 -6.25 -14.47 -6.32
C LEU A 106 -6.31 -13.31 -7.30
N VAL A 107 -6.45 -12.11 -6.78
CA VAL A 107 -6.52 -10.92 -7.60
C VAL A 107 -5.17 -10.57 -8.21
N LEU A 108 -4.05 -10.74 -7.51
CA LEU A 108 -2.72 -10.58 -8.09
C LEU A 108 -2.49 -11.55 -9.25
N VAL A 109 -2.92 -12.81 -9.13
CA VAL A 109 -2.83 -13.79 -10.20
C VAL A 109 -3.66 -13.35 -11.41
N ILE A 110 -4.92 -12.95 -11.22
CA ILE A 110 -5.79 -12.48 -12.31
C ILE A 110 -5.23 -11.24 -12.99
N THR A 111 -4.72 -10.28 -12.21
CA THR A 111 -4.14 -9.05 -12.75
C THR A 111 -2.84 -9.34 -13.51
N SER A 112 -2.03 -10.25 -13.03
CA SER A 112 -0.80 -10.69 -13.70
C SER A 112 -1.09 -11.37 -15.05
N MET A 113 -2.17 -12.14 -15.14
CA MET A 113 -2.60 -12.76 -16.39
C MET A 113 -3.13 -11.75 -17.42
N ARG A 114 -3.79 -10.68 -16.93
CA ARG A 114 -4.35 -9.60 -17.77
C ARG A 114 -3.37 -8.46 -18.05
N ARG A 115 -2.10 -8.72 -18.18
CA ARG A 115 -1.03 -7.75 -18.32
C ARG A 115 -1.24 -6.82 -19.54
N SER A 116 -1.92 -5.71 -19.32
CA SER A 116 -1.98 -4.61 -20.28
C SER A 116 -0.76 -3.71 -20.13
N LYS A 117 -0.09 -3.37 -21.21
CA LYS A 117 1.10 -2.49 -21.24
C LYS A 117 0.82 -1.07 -20.72
N GLU A 118 -0.45 -0.65 -20.72
CA GLU A 118 -0.88 0.69 -20.29
C GLU A 118 -0.81 0.91 -18.76
N HIS A 119 -0.75 -0.16 -17.99
CA HIS A 119 -0.80 -0.13 -16.53
C HIS A 119 0.49 -0.65 -15.89
N ALA A 120 1.60 -0.51 -16.61
CA ALA A 120 2.91 -0.91 -16.13
C ALA A 120 3.38 0.02 -14.99
N GLN A 121 4.19 -0.55 -14.11
CA GLN A 121 4.89 0.17 -13.06
C GLN A 121 5.61 1.40 -13.63
N PRO A 122 5.61 2.56 -12.94
CA PRO A 122 6.37 3.73 -13.36
C PRO A 122 7.84 3.39 -13.60
N LYS A 123 8.41 3.83 -14.72
CA LYS A 123 9.78 3.47 -15.14
C LYS A 123 10.87 3.74 -14.10
N SER A 124 10.62 4.68 -13.20
CA SER A 124 11.55 5.07 -12.13
C SER A 124 11.30 4.35 -10.80
N CYS A 125 10.30 3.47 -10.72
CA CYS A 125 10.01 2.74 -9.50
C CYS A 125 10.96 1.55 -9.35
N GLY A 126 11.61 1.44 -8.20
CA GLY A 126 12.59 0.38 -7.92
C GLY A 126 14.01 0.67 -8.42
N LEU A 127 14.26 1.81 -9.04
CA LEU A 127 15.62 2.24 -9.37
C LEU A 127 16.26 2.89 -8.15
N ASN A 128 17.46 2.43 -7.82
CA ASN A 128 18.26 3.04 -6.77
C ASN A 128 18.56 4.49 -7.13
N TYR A 129 18.42 5.37 -6.15
CA TYR A 129 18.71 6.78 -6.32
C TYR A 129 20.14 7.07 -5.89
N PHE A 130 21.00 7.37 -6.85
CA PHE A 130 22.33 7.90 -6.60
C PHE A 130 22.37 9.38 -6.99
N ARG A 131 22.75 10.24 -6.05
CA ARG A 131 22.82 11.69 -6.28
C ARG A 131 23.88 12.07 -7.33
N GLU A 132 24.91 11.25 -7.48
CA GLU A 132 26.08 11.50 -8.30
C GLU A 132 26.05 10.79 -9.67
N GLU A 133 25.04 9.96 -9.95
CA GLU A 133 24.91 9.34 -11.28
C GLU A 133 24.57 10.39 -12.34
N ARG A 134 25.51 10.58 -13.23
CA ARG A 134 25.44 11.46 -14.40
C ARG A 134 24.62 10.83 -15.53
#